data_cd17a08dbb967078e6cea8d58583c344
#
_entry.id   cd17a08dbb967078e6cea8d58583c344
#
_cell.length_a   1.000
_cell.length_b   1.000
_cell.length_c   1.000
_cell.angle_alpha   90.00
_cell.angle_beta   90.00
_cell.angle_gamma   90.00
#
_symmetry.space_group_name_H-M   'P 1'
#
loop_
_entity.id
_entity.type
_entity.pdbx_description
1 polymer ?
#
loop_
_entity_poly.entity_id
_entity_poly.type
_entity_poly.pdbx_seq_one_letter_code
_entity_poly.pdbx_strand_id
1 'polypeptide(L)'
;SEMCIRDSLWDVIFNIRKEKNPCSLCAKMRRGILHDTAKEYGCNKIALGHHLDDAAETFMMNLLNGGTIKCFSPVSFLSRKELYLIRPLIFAYEKDVKRAAASLDLPIVKSKCPADGVTERQSTKELLASLERQYPALREKIVGALQRGGISGW
;
A
#
# COMPACT_ATOMS: atom_id res chain seq x y z
N SER A 1 2.65 22.62 1.71
CA SER A 1 3.56 21.86 2.61
C SER A 1 3.81 20.43 2.14
N GLU A 2 2.83 19.75 1.54
CA GLU A 2 3.03 18.38 0.99
C GLU A 2 4.01 18.33 -0.19
N MET A 3 4.08 19.36 -1.03
CA MET A 3 5.05 19.45 -2.11
C MET A 3 6.49 19.53 -1.59
N CYS A 4 6.75 20.28 -0.55
CA CYS A 4 8.11 20.40 0.04
C CYS A 4 8.60 19.06 0.63
N ILE A 5 7.71 18.28 1.24
CA ILE A 5 8.06 16.97 1.80
C ILE A 5 8.38 15.98 0.66
N ARG A 6 7.66 16.04 -0.45
CA ARG A 6 7.90 15.14 -1.61
C ARG A 6 9.22 15.46 -2.31
N ASP A 7 9.55 16.74 -2.49
CA ASP A 7 10.78 17.18 -3.17
C ASP A 7 12.01 16.87 -2.32
N SER A 8 11.94 17.08 -0.99
CA SER A 8 13.04 16.70 -0.10
C SER A 8 13.24 15.20 0.03
N LEU A 9 12.16 14.39 0.03
CA LEU A 9 12.27 12.92 0.01
C LEU A 9 12.91 12.40 -1.27
N TRP A 10 12.56 12.99 -2.39
CA TRP A 10 13.13 12.67 -3.68
C TRP A 10 14.64 12.89 -3.71
N ASP A 11 15.08 14.07 -3.30
CA ASP A 11 16.50 14.43 -3.24
C ASP A 11 17.29 13.47 -2.34
N VAL A 12 16.76 13.15 -1.16
CA VAL A 12 17.42 12.24 -0.23
C VAL A 12 17.54 10.82 -0.83
N ILE A 13 16.52 10.32 -1.49
CA ILE A 13 16.49 8.95 -1.98
C ILE A 13 17.35 8.77 -3.22
N PHE A 14 17.21 9.66 -4.20
CA PHE A 14 17.83 9.49 -5.51
C PHE A 14 19.16 10.21 -5.68
N ASN A 15 19.33 11.38 -5.10
CA ASN A 15 20.52 12.21 -5.27
C ASN A 15 21.54 12.02 -4.15
N ILE A 16 21.09 11.92 -2.90
CA ILE A 16 22.00 11.85 -1.74
C ILE A 16 22.37 10.39 -1.44
N ARG A 17 21.39 9.50 -1.28
CA ARG A 17 21.65 8.11 -0.86
C ARG A 17 21.87 7.13 -1.99
N LYS A 18 21.41 7.42 -3.21
CA LYS A 18 21.54 6.55 -4.40
C LYS A 18 21.20 5.07 -4.10
N GLU A 19 20.10 4.86 -3.40
CA GLU A 19 19.71 3.54 -2.89
C GLU A 19 19.41 2.56 -4.03
N LYS A 20 19.93 1.33 -3.90
CA LYS A 20 19.62 0.25 -4.85
C LYS A 20 18.14 -0.16 -4.83
N ASN A 21 17.48 -0.01 -3.67
CA ASN A 21 16.04 -0.26 -3.51
C ASN A 21 15.33 1.00 -2.97
N PRO A 22 15.09 2.00 -3.81
CA PRO A 22 14.55 3.29 -3.39
C PRO A 22 13.14 3.17 -2.80
N CYS A 23 12.34 2.18 -3.25
CA CYS A 23 10.97 2.00 -2.79
C CYS A 23 10.88 1.67 -1.30
N SER A 24 11.77 0.84 -0.78
CA SER A 24 11.79 0.46 0.64
C SER A 24 12.11 1.66 1.54
N LEU A 25 13.13 2.44 1.18
CA LEU A 25 13.50 3.65 1.91
C LEU A 25 12.39 4.69 1.85
N CYS A 26 11.83 4.93 0.66
CA CYS A 26 10.70 5.85 0.45
C CYS A 26 9.51 5.50 1.34
N ALA A 27 9.13 4.23 1.37
CA ALA A 27 8.03 3.76 2.21
C ALA A 27 8.31 3.95 3.71
N LYS A 28 9.55 3.74 4.15
CA LYS A 28 9.97 3.95 5.54
C LYS A 28 9.91 5.43 5.94
N MET A 29 10.44 6.31 5.10
CA MET A 29 10.46 7.76 5.36
C MET A 29 9.04 8.34 5.35
N ARG A 30 8.22 7.99 4.35
CA ARG A 30 6.81 8.44 4.27
C ARG A 30 6.01 8.01 5.50
N ARG A 31 6.20 6.79 5.97
CA ARG A 31 5.55 6.33 7.21
C ARG A 31 6.00 7.14 8.43
N GLY A 32 7.29 7.41 8.56
CA GLY A 32 7.80 8.26 9.64
C GLY A 32 7.10 9.62 9.68
N ILE A 33 7.09 10.31 8.56
CA ILE A 33 6.45 11.63 8.43
C ILE A 33 4.96 11.57 8.78
N LEU A 34 4.22 10.59 8.25
CA LEU A 34 2.79 10.43 8.57
C LEU A 34 2.55 10.20 10.06
N HIS A 35 3.40 9.41 10.72
CA HIS A 35 3.28 9.16 12.15
C HIS A 35 3.54 10.44 12.98
N ASP A 36 4.57 11.18 12.62
CA ASP A 36 4.95 12.40 13.35
C ASP A 36 3.89 13.50 13.14
N THR A 37 3.41 13.67 11.90
CA THR A 37 2.32 14.59 11.58
C THR A 37 1.03 14.22 12.34
N ALA A 38 0.66 12.93 12.39
CA ALA A 38 -0.52 12.49 13.11
C ALA A 38 -0.42 12.83 14.60
N LYS A 39 0.74 12.67 15.21
CA LYS A 39 0.99 13.04 16.61
C LYS A 39 0.91 14.55 16.82
N GLU A 40 1.51 15.34 15.94
CA GLU A 40 1.49 16.80 15.97
C GLU A 40 0.04 17.33 15.97
N TYR A 41 -0.84 16.72 15.18
CA TYR A 41 -2.26 17.08 15.11
C TYR A 41 -3.14 16.38 16.17
N GLY A 42 -2.54 15.69 17.15
CA GLY A 42 -3.29 15.00 18.21
C GLY A 42 -4.16 13.82 17.73
N CYS A 43 -3.87 13.30 16.54
CA CYS A 43 -4.60 12.15 15.99
C CYS A 43 -4.13 10.85 16.64
N ASN A 44 -5.04 9.93 16.86
CA ASN A 44 -4.75 8.58 17.36
C ASN A 44 -4.89 7.49 16.29
N LYS A 45 -5.29 7.86 15.07
CA LYS A 45 -5.47 6.96 13.93
C LYS A 45 -4.94 7.57 12.64
N ILE A 46 -4.40 6.71 11.78
CA ILE A 46 -4.02 7.03 10.41
C ILE A 46 -4.79 6.11 9.48
N ALA A 47 -5.61 6.68 8.61
CA ALA A 47 -6.30 5.93 7.56
C ALA A 47 -5.42 5.85 6.32
N LEU A 48 -5.17 4.62 5.84
CA LEU A 48 -4.43 4.36 4.61
C LEU A 48 -5.38 3.89 3.52
N GLY A 49 -5.17 4.38 2.30
CA GLY A 49 -6.01 4.09 1.13
C GLY A 49 -5.78 2.72 0.50
N HIS A 50 -5.21 1.74 1.22
CA HIS A 50 -5.05 0.39 0.69
C HIS A 50 -6.41 -0.26 0.46
N HIS A 51 -6.53 -0.96 -0.67
CA HIS A 51 -7.73 -1.64 -1.12
C HIS A 51 -7.51 -3.16 -1.29
N LEU A 52 -8.55 -3.88 -1.71
CA LEU A 52 -8.53 -5.34 -1.86
C LEU A 52 -7.42 -5.84 -2.79
N ASP A 53 -7.23 -5.17 -3.92
CA ASP A 53 -6.17 -5.51 -4.89
C ASP A 53 -4.78 -5.37 -4.26
N ASP A 54 -4.52 -4.33 -3.45
CA ASP A 54 -3.25 -4.16 -2.73
C ASP A 54 -2.94 -5.31 -1.79
N ALA A 55 -3.97 -5.84 -1.10
CA ALA A 55 -3.82 -6.97 -0.21
C ALA A 55 -3.47 -8.25 -0.98
N ALA A 56 -4.20 -8.53 -2.06
CA ALA A 56 -3.94 -9.68 -2.91
C ALA A 56 -2.55 -9.61 -3.55
N GLU A 57 -2.16 -8.46 -4.10
CA GLU A 57 -0.83 -8.22 -4.67
C GLU A 57 0.27 -8.40 -3.63
N THR A 58 0.11 -7.82 -2.44
CA THR A 58 1.11 -7.92 -1.37
C THR A 58 1.27 -9.35 -0.88
N PHE A 59 0.18 -10.10 -0.73
CA PHE A 59 0.23 -11.50 -0.36
C PHE A 59 0.98 -12.32 -1.42
N MET A 60 0.63 -12.15 -2.69
CA MET A 60 1.27 -12.87 -3.81
C MET A 60 2.75 -12.51 -3.95
N MET A 61 3.14 -11.24 -3.79
CA MET A 61 4.54 -10.84 -3.77
C MET A 61 5.32 -11.52 -2.64
N ASN A 62 4.77 -11.56 -1.44
CA ASN A 62 5.40 -12.23 -0.30
C ASN A 62 5.53 -13.74 -0.53
N LEU A 63 4.52 -14.35 -1.14
CA LEU A 63 4.51 -15.79 -1.44
C LEU A 63 5.53 -16.13 -2.54
N LEU A 64 5.48 -15.44 -3.67
CA LEU A 64 6.29 -15.76 -4.85
C LEU A 64 7.76 -15.35 -4.71
N ASN A 65 8.02 -14.13 -4.20
CA ASN A 65 9.38 -13.59 -4.13
C ASN A 65 10.02 -13.88 -2.78
N GLY A 66 9.24 -13.97 -1.71
CA GLY A 66 9.74 -14.14 -0.35
C GLY A 66 9.51 -15.54 0.25
N GLY A 67 8.75 -16.41 -0.41
CA GLY A 67 8.38 -17.73 0.14
C GLY A 67 7.66 -17.63 1.50
N THR A 68 6.96 -16.53 1.75
CA THR A 68 6.36 -16.27 3.07
C THR A 68 4.86 -16.03 2.98
N ILE A 69 4.12 -16.65 3.89
CA ILE A 69 2.66 -16.49 4.04
C ILE A 69 2.41 -15.32 4.98
N LYS A 70 2.37 -14.10 4.44
CA LYS A 70 2.07 -12.87 5.20
C LYS A 70 1.49 -11.77 4.33
N CYS A 71 0.76 -10.87 4.99
CA CYS A 71 0.22 -9.65 4.39
C CYS A 71 0.27 -8.51 5.42
N PHE A 72 -0.07 -7.30 5.05
CA PHE A 72 -0.34 -6.26 6.03
C PHE A 72 -1.73 -6.48 6.66
N SER A 73 -1.90 -6.14 7.92
CA SER A 73 -3.17 -6.26 8.63
C SER A 73 -4.19 -5.18 8.20
N PRO A 74 -5.49 -5.45 8.24
CA PRO A 74 -6.53 -4.41 8.11
C PRO A 74 -6.40 -3.29 9.13
N VAL A 75 -6.07 -3.67 10.36
CA VAL A 75 -5.79 -2.77 11.48
C VAL A 75 -4.47 -3.16 12.13
N SER A 76 -3.62 -2.19 12.42
CA SER A 76 -2.34 -2.41 13.12
C SER A 76 -2.16 -1.38 14.22
N PHE A 77 -1.77 -1.80 15.41
CA PHE A 77 -1.40 -0.90 16.50
C PHE A 77 0.11 -0.71 16.56
N LEU A 78 0.55 0.53 16.50
CA LEU A 78 1.96 0.92 16.62
C LEU A 78 2.23 1.34 18.07
N SER A 79 2.64 0.40 18.92
CA SER A 79 2.82 0.60 20.37
C SER A 79 3.79 1.74 20.69
N ARG A 80 4.91 1.87 19.96
CA ARG A 80 5.89 2.94 20.19
C ARG A 80 5.38 4.35 19.88
N LYS A 81 4.35 4.47 19.06
CA LYS A 81 3.76 5.76 18.65
C LYS A 81 2.33 5.92 19.17
N GLU A 82 1.78 4.90 19.80
CA GLU A 82 0.39 4.85 20.30
C GLU A 82 -0.63 5.27 19.22
N LEU A 83 -0.40 4.77 17.98
CA LEU A 83 -1.21 5.07 16.81
C LEU A 83 -1.80 3.80 16.22
N TYR A 84 -3.04 3.88 15.76
CA TYR A 84 -3.65 2.84 14.93
C TYR A 84 -3.49 3.17 13.45
N LEU A 85 -3.01 2.20 12.67
CA LEU A 85 -3.13 2.23 11.21
C LEU A 85 -4.38 1.47 10.82
N ILE A 86 -5.29 2.11 10.14
CA ILE A 86 -6.54 1.50 9.66
C ILE A 86 -6.60 1.56 8.13
N ARG A 87 -7.30 0.62 7.51
CA ARG A 87 -7.47 0.53 6.06
C ARG A 87 -8.96 0.40 5.72
N PRO A 88 -9.70 1.52 5.71
CA PRO A 88 -11.16 1.49 5.54
C PRO A 88 -11.61 0.90 4.21
N LEU A 89 -10.79 0.98 3.16
CA LEU A 89 -11.10 0.52 1.80
C LEU A 89 -10.63 -0.92 1.52
N ILE A 90 -10.19 -1.67 2.55
CA ILE A 90 -9.51 -2.95 2.37
C ILE A 90 -10.34 -4.04 1.65
N PHE A 91 -11.66 -3.92 1.66
CA PHE A 91 -12.57 -4.81 0.95
C PHE A 91 -13.14 -4.21 -0.35
N ALA A 92 -12.76 -2.96 -0.69
CA ALA A 92 -13.17 -2.35 -1.94
C ALA A 92 -12.19 -2.72 -3.07
N TYR A 93 -12.69 -2.92 -4.28
CA TYR A 93 -11.84 -3.08 -5.46
C TYR A 93 -11.22 -1.76 -5.92
N GLU A 94 -10.00 -1.81 -6.44
CA GLU A 94 -9.33 -0.65 -7.05
C GLU A 94 -10.21 0.04 -8.09
N LYS A 95 -10.92 -0.73 -8.94
CA LYS A 95 -11.84 -0.20 -9.96
C LYS A 95 -12.98 0.63 -9.38
N ASP A 96 -13.50 0.22 -8.22
CA ASP A 96 -14.62 0.92 -7.56
C ASP A 96 -14.13 2.18 -6.83
N VAL A 97 -12.94 2.12 -6.22
CA VAL A 97 -12.28 3.29 -5.66
C VAL A 97 -12.00 4.34 -6.74
N LYS A 98 -11.47 3.93 -7.90
CA LYS A 98 -11.23 4.82 -9.03
C LYS A 98 -12.53 5.44 -9.57
N ARG A 99 -13.60 4.64 -9.68
CA ARG A 99 -14.91 5.12 -10.11
C ARG A 99 -15.48 6.15 -9.13
N ALA A 100 -15.41 5.87 -7.83
CA ALA A 100 -15.86 6.80 -6.79
C ALA A 100 -15.05 8.11 -6.82
N ALA A 101 -13.72 8.03 -6.94
CA ALA A 101 -12.87 9.20 -7.04
C ALA A 101 -13.22 10.07 -8.25
N ALA A 102 -13.51 9.46 -9.41
CA ALA A 102 -13.92 10.17 -10.60
C ALA A 102 -15.32 10.80 -10.45
N SER A 103 -16.28 10.08 -9.85
CA SER A 103 -17.65 10.60 -9.65
C SER A 103 -17.73 11.72 -8.62
N LEU A 104 -16.80 11.78 -7.68
CA LEU A 104 -16.69 12.81 -6.65
C LEU A 104 -15.74 13.95 -7.04
N ASP A 105 -15.22 13.93 -8.26
CA ASP A 105 -14.25 14.91 -8.78
C ASP A 105 -13.07 15.15 -7.82
N LEU A 106 -12.55 14.07 -7.22
CA LEU A 106 -11.44 14.16 -6.28
C LEU A 106 -10.13 14.50 -7.00
N PRO A 107 -9.29 15.39 -6.45
CA PRO A 107 -8.03 15.77 -7.05
C PRO A 107 -7.04 14.60 -7.04
N ILE A 108 -6.84 13.96 -8.19
CA ILE A 108 -5.89 12.86 -8.35
C ILE A 108 -4.55 13.40 -8.82
N VAL A 109 -3.51 13.24 -8.00
CA VAL A 109 -2.14 13.59 -8.34
C VAL A 109 -1.41 12.38 -8.92
N LYS A 110 -0.94 12.50 -10.16
CA LYS A 110 -0.10 11.46 -10.79
C LYS A 110 1.25 11.36 -10.08
N SER A 111 1.72 10.12 -9.90
CA SER A 111 3.06 9.87 -9.39
C SER A 111 4.12 10.37 -10.38
N LYS A 112 5.14 11.08 -9.86
CA LYS A 112 6.32 11.47 -10.63
C LYS A 112 7.50 10.51 -10.39
N CYS A 113 7.26 9.39 -9.70
CA CYS A 113 8.31 8.44 -9.35
C CYS A 113 8.81 7.69 -10.60
N PRO A 114 10.13 7.69 -10.91
CA PRO A 114 10.66 6.96 -12.07
C PRO A 114 10.54 5.44 -11.92
N ALA A 115 10.36 4.93 -10.69
CA ALA A 115 10.09 3.52 -10.45
C ALA A 115 8.60 3.15 -10.62
N ASP A 116 7.72 4.11 -10.94
CA ASP A 116 6.30 3.84 -11.14
C ASP A 116 6.09 3.04 -12.43
N GLY A 117 5.36 1.93 -12.34
CA GLY A 117 5.09 1.05 -13.47
C GLY A 117 6.18 -0.01 -13.80
N VAL A 118 7.35 0.03 -13.12
CA VAL A 118 8.46 -0.92 -13.34
C VAL A 118 8.81 -1.67 -12.05
N THR A 119 7.82 -1.99 -11.24
CA THR A 119 8.03 -2.62 -9.94
C THR A 119 7.55 -4.07 -9.94
N GLU A 120 8.10 -4.88 -9.01
CA GLU A 120 7.58 -6.24 -8.74
C GLU A 120 6.07 -6.25 -8.47
N ARG A 121 5.53 -5.16 -7.91
CA ARG A 121 4.09 -4.99 -7.71
C ARG A 121 3.34 -4.94 -9.04
N GLN A 122 3.87 -4.24 -10.05
CA GLN A 122 3.24 -4.17 -11.37
C GLN A 122 3.22 -5.55 -12.03
N SER A 123 4.33 -6.28 -12.00
CA SER A 123 4.41 -7.65 -12.52
C SER A 123 3.44 -8.59 -11.81
N THR A 124 3.30 -8.47 -10.50
CA THR A 124 2.34 -9.27 -9.71
C THR A 124 0.89 -8.90 -10.06
N LYS A 125 0.60 -7.63 -10.28
CA LYS A 125 -0.72 -7.16 -10.71
C LYS A 125 -1.12 -7.74 -12.07
N GLU A 126 -0.20 -7.78 -13.02
CA GLU A 126 -0.39 -8.38 -14.35
C GLU A 126 -0.58 -9.90 -14.26
N LEU A 127 0.21 -10.57 -13.44
CA LEU A 127 0.05 -12.00 -13.18
C LEU A 127 -1.34 -12.30 -12.59
N LEU A 128 -1.76 -11.57 -11.57
CA LEU A 128 -3.10 -11.74 -10.97
C LEU A 128 -4.20 -11.49 -12.01
N ALA A 129 -4.07 -10.48 -12.85
CA ALA A 129 -5.02 -10.21 -13.92
C ALA A 129 -5.08 -11.34 -14.95
N SER A 130 -3.95 -11.99 -15.25
CA SER A 130 -3.91 -13.16 -16.14
C SER A 130 -4.57 -14.37 -15.52
N LEU A 131 -4.31 -14.64 -14.25
CA LEU A 131 -4.88 -15.78 -13.51
C LEU A 131 -6.37 -15.59 -13.27
N GLU A 132 -6.86 -14.38 -13.10
CA GLU A 132 -8.27 -14.10 -12.84
C GLU A 132 -9.18 -14.46 -14.01
N ARG A 133 -8.62 -14.57 -15.23
CA ARG A 133 -9.34 -15.13 -16.40
C ARG A 133 -9.68 -16.61 -16.24
N GLN A 134 -8.83 -17.37 -15.55
CA GLN A 134 -9.04 -18.80 -15.29
C GLN A 134 -9.73 -19.03 -13.94
N TYR A 135 -9.49 -18.15 -12.97
CA TYR A 135 -9.98 -18.26 -11.60
C TYR A 135 -10.80 -17.01 -11.23
N PRO A 136 -12.07 -16.91 -11.63
CA PRO A 136 -12.91 -15.75 -11.34
C PRO A 136 -12.91 -15.40 -9.85
N ALA A 137 -12.88 -14.10 -9.53
CA ALA A 137 -12.80 -13.54 -8.18
C ALA A 137 -11.55 -14.01 -7.38
N LEU A 138 -10.43 -14.19 -8.07
CA LEU A 138 -9.19 -14.67 -7.45
C LEU A 138 -8.73 -13.77 -6.30
N ARG A 139 -8.78 -12.45 -6.46
CA ARG A 139 -8.39 -11.50 -5.42
C ARG A 139 -9.25 -11.64 -4.16
N GLU A 140 -10.55 -11.80 -4.31
CA GLU A 140 -11.46 -12.06 -3.19
C GLU A 140 -11.15 -13.40 -2.50
N LYS A 141 -10.85 -14.43 -3.28
CA LYS A 141 -10.47 -15.76 -2.76
C LYS A 141 -9.16 -15.67 -1.95
N ILE A 142 -8.19 -14.90 -2.41
CA ILE A 142 -6.94 -14.67 -1.69
C ILE A 142 -7.21 -13.96 -0.37
N VAL A 143 -7.95 -12.85 -0.39
CA VAL A 143 -8.29 -12.10 0.82
C VAL A 143 -9.14 -12.94 1.77
N GLY A 144 -10.10 -13.70 1.26
CA GLY A 144 -10.87 -14.66 2.06
C GLY A 144 -10.02 -15.75 2.68
N ALA A 145 -8.95 -16.19 2.01
CA ALA A 145 -8.00 -17.16 2.57
C ALA A 145 -7.17 -16.53 3.71
N LEU A 146 -6.75 -15.27 3.57
CA LEU A 146 -6.07 -14.52 4.64
C LEU A 146 -6.95 -14.45 5.90
N GLN A 147 -8.24 -14.13 5.74
CA GLN A 147 -9.21 -14.05 6.83
C GLN A 147 -9.44 -15.40 7.52
N ARG A 148 -9.73 -16.44 6.76
CA ARG A 148 -9.98 -17.79 7.31
C ARG A 148 -8.74 -18.38 7.98
N GLY A 149 -7.55 -18.04 7.48
CA GLY A 149 -6.28 -18.48 8.07
C GLY A 149 -5.78 -17.62 9.21
N GLY A 150 -6.43 -16.50 9.54
CA GLY A 150 -5.98 -15.55 10.56
C GLY A 150 -4.60 -14.97 10.25
N ILE A 151 -4.25 -14.86 8.95
CA ILE A 151 -2.91 -14.49 8.53
C ILE A 151 -2.66 -13.01 8.81
N SER A 152 -1.59 -12.71 9.57
CA SER A 152 -1.15 -11.34 9.86
C SER A 152 -2.24 -10.44 10.48
N GLY A 153 -3.18 -11.01 11.23
CA GLY A 153 -4.25 -10.26 11.91
C GLY A 153 -5.44 -9.88 11.01
N TRP A 154 -5.69 -10.70 9.99
CA TRP A 154 -6.91 -10.65 9.18
C TRP A 154 -8.10 -11.34 9.85
#